data_7fa8dea054b2e6316d12f2e9d423559a
#
_entry.id   7fa8dea054b2e6316d12f2e9d423559a
#
_cell.length_a   1.000
_cell.length_b   1.000
_cell.length_c   1.000
_cell.angle_alpha   90.00
_cell.angle_beta   90.00
_cell.angle_gamma   90.00
#
_symmetry.space_group_name_H-M   'P 1'
#
loop_
_entity.id
_entity.type
_entity.pdbx_description
1 polymer ?
#
loop_
_entity_poly.entity_id
_entity_poly.type
_entity_poly.pdbx_seq_one_letter_code
_entity_poly.pdbx_strand_id
1 'polypeptide(L)'
;MPKFTTHTNLCSKLLVDEHSSSEELPYKFNGKEMDEETGLYYYGARYMDPKISMWLGVDPMIEKYPEISPYIYCHNNPIVLIDPDGRQSKVPPTIIQIIDYGTKNSKKFSSLMKAANVNKANINSVIRFGNETSTDPITGHIQITKDKRVKFQVIKLTHELTNRANKAKLAKATNDVANKKISPEVYAKKIMEIELDGQINQIKVAADIGFQYPGEENKRINSLIQNYSKNKNINLRKILSPNTSLRKDYIKQGKAVRKR
;
A
#
# COMPACT_ATOMS: atom_id res chain seq x y z
N MET A 1 21.40 15.58 17.09
CA MET A 1 21.65 16.17 15.76
C MET A 1 20.32 16.20 15.03
N PRO A 2 19.96 17.26 14.32
CA PRO A 2 18.70 17.32 13.58
C PRO A 2 18.73 16.27 12.47
N LYS A 3 17.61 15.55 12.31
CA LYS A 3 17.41 14.64 11.18
C LYS A 3 17.03 15.50 9.97
N PHE A 4 17.91 15.55 8.99
CA PHE A 4 17.61 16.22 7.73
C PHE A 4 16.78 15.29 6.82
N THR A 5 15.86 15.88 6.09
CA THR A 5 15.03 15.18 5.13
C THR A 5 15.42 15.57 3.71
N THR A 6 15.42 14.62 2.81
CA THR A 6 15.65 14.87 1.38
C THR A 6 14.48 15.66 0.80
N HIS A 7 14.75 16.80 0.20
CA HIS A 7 13.75 17.63 -0.47
C HIS A 7 13.96 17.62 -1.97
N THR A 8 12.90 17.37 -2.72
CA THR A 8 12.88 17.45 -4.18
C THR A 8 11.94 18.55 -4.64
N ASN A 9 12.25 19.21 -5.75
CA ASN A 9 11.32 20.14 -6.39
C ASN A 9 10.27 19.38 -7.23
N LEU A 10 9.31 20.10 -7.81
CA LEU A 10 8.25 19.54 -8.64
C LEU A 10 8.77 18.78 -9.89
N CYS A 11 9.96 19.11 -10.33
CA CYS A 11 10.64 18.48 -11.47
C CYS A 11 11.64 17.41 -11.05
N SER A 12 11.54 16.90 -9.83
CA SER A 12 12.38 15.84 -9.25
C SER A 12 13.85 16.19 -9.04
N LYS A 13 14.25 17.46 -9.19
CA LYS A 13 15.59 17.89 -8.85
C LYS A 13 15.81 17.79 -7.33
N LEU A 14 16.88 17.12 -6.94
CA LEU A 14 17.29 17.07 -5.55
C LEU A 14 17.83 18.44 -5.13
N LEU A 15 17.15 19.09 -4.17
CA LEU A 15 17.54 20.41 -3.67
C LEU A 15 18.54 20.30 -2.52
N VAL A 16 18.28 19.34 -1.61
CA VAL A 16 19.15 19.05 -0.47
C VAL A 16 19.18 17.54 -0.28
N ASP A 17 20.36 16.98 -0.15
CA ASP A 17 20.59 15.57 0.13
C ASP A 17 21.52 15.48 1.35
N GLU A 18 20.93 15.58 2.54
CA GLU A 18 21.63 15.46 3.81
C GLU A 18 21.13 14.21 4.53
N HIS A 19 21.98 13.20 4.64
CA HIS A 19 21.68 11.93 5.29
C HIS A 19 22.34 11.87 6.67
N SER A 20 21.55 11.46 7.67
CA SER A 20 22.08 11.15 8.99
C SER A 20 22.53 9.69 9.14
N SER A 21 22.33 8.86 8.13
CA SER A 21 22.73 7.45 8.09
C SER A 21 23.78 7.23 6.99
N SER A 22 24.67 6.27 7.21
CA SER A 22 25.73 5.88 6.28
C SER A 22 25.24 5.10 5.06
N GLU A 23 23.94 4.83 4.94
CA GLU A 23 23.36 4.11 3.81
C GLU A 23 22.63 5.10 2.90
N GLU A 24 23.12 5.25 1.67
CA GLU A 24 22.44 5.97 0.62
C GLU A 24 21.26 5.15 0.11
N LEU A 25 20.08 5.76 0.09
CA LEU A 25 18.88 5.15 -0.49
C LEU A 25 18.90 5.38 -2.00
N PRO A 26 18.96 4.32 -2.84
CA PRO A 26 19.00 4.48 -4.30
C PRO A 26 17.66 4.98 -4.88
N TYR A 27 16.57 4.89 -4.11
CA TYR A 27 15.23 5.28 -4.55
C TYR A 27 14.82 6.62 -3.94
N LYS A 28 14.90 7.70 -4.72
CA LYS A 28 14.69 9.07 -4.22
C LYS A 28 13.39 9.72 -4.70
N PHE A 29 13.08 9.65 -5.99
CA PHE A 29 11.90 10.29 -6.58
C PHE A 29 10.95 9.27 -7.20
N ASN A 30 9.67 9.32 -6.83
CA ASN A 30 8.63 8.39 -7.30
C ASN A 30 8.98 6.89 -7.13
N GLY A 31 9.87 6.55 -6.18
CA GLY A 31 10.36 5.19 -5.98
C GLY A 31 11.20 4.69 -7.14
N LYS A 32 11.92 5.57 -7.82
CA LYS A 32 12.83 5.24 -8.90
C LYS A 32 14.27 5.22 -8.43
N GLU A 33 15.01 4.26 -8.97
CA GLU A 33 16.44 4.14 -8.76
C GLU A 33 17.15 5.31 -9.46
N MET A 34 18.03 5.97 -8.72
CA MET A 34 18.93 6.98 -9.26
C MET A 34 20.29 6.33 -9.49
N ASP A 35 20.75 6.37 -10.72
CA ASP A 35 22.10 6.01 -11.09
C ASP A 35 23.06 7.10 -10.59
N GLU A 36 23.92 6.76 -9.66
CA GLU A 36 24.82 7.71 -8.98
C GLU A 36 25.91 8.23 -9.91
N GLU A 37 26.36 7.45 -10.91
CA GLU A 37 27.41 7.85 -11.85
C GLU A 37 26.89 8.92 -12.81
N THR A 38 25.66 8.78 -13.29
CA THR A 38 25.06 9.70 -14.28
C THR A 38 24.14 10.74 -13.64
N GLY A 39 23.61 10.49 -12.45
CA GLY A 39 22.59 11.29 -11.78
C GLY A 39 21.20 11.19 -12.44
N LEU A 40 20.95 10.16 -13.24
CA LEU A 40 19.71 9.95 -13.96
C LEU A 40 18.78 9.00 -13.19
N TYR A 41 17.47 9.18 -13.33
CA TYR A 41 16.49 8.22 -12.81
C TYR A 41 16.13 7.17 -13.85
N TYR A 42 16.26 5.89 -13.49
CA TYR A 42 15.85 4.78 -14.34
C TYR A 42 14.38 4.43 -14.14
N TYR A 43 13.58 4.55 -15.19
CA TYR A 43 12.14 4.27 -15.17
C TYR A 43 11.75 2.95 -15.85
N GLY A 44 12.72 2.20 -16.35
CA GLY A 44 12.51 0.94 -17.08
C GLY A 44 12.61 1.13 -18.59
N ALA A 45 11.72 1.92 -19.19
CA ALA A 45 11.79 2.17 -20.65
C ALA A 45 12.65 3.38 -21.02
N ARG A 46 12.82 4.35 -20.12
CA ARG A 46 13.60 5.58 -20.36
C ARG A 46 14.39 6.01 -19.13
N TYR A 47 15.42 6.81 -19.36
CA TYR A 47 16.10 7.57 -18.32
C TYR A 47 15.58 8.99 -18.26
N MET A 48 15.39 9.53 -17.07
CA MET A 48 14.94 10.89 -16.82
C MET A 48 16.08 11.70 -16.20
N ASP A 49 16.39 12.84 -16.79
CA ASP A 49 17.34 13.79 -16.22
C ASP A 49 16.61 14.76 -15.27
N PRO A 50 16.85 14.69 -13.94
CA PRO A 50 16.20 15.57 -12.98
C PRO A 50 16.65 17.03 -13.11
N LYS A 51 17.82 17.31 -13.73
CA LYS A 51 18.34 18.68 -13.90
C LYS A 51 17.51 19.47 -14.89
N ILE A 52 17.06 18.82 -15.96
CA ILE A 52 16.25 19.43 -17.02
C ILE A 52 14.79 18.98 -16.99
N SER A 53 14.46 18.00 -16.12
CA SER A 53 13.10 17.44 -15.95
C SER A 53 12.52 16.85 -17.25
N MET A 54 13.35 16.21 -18.02
CA MET A 54 13.01 15.63 -19.33
C MET A 54 13.53 14.21 -19.45
N TRP A 55 12.90 13.45 -20.37
CA TRP A 55 13.42 12.16 -20.81
C TRP A 55 14.62 12.34 -21.74
N LEU A 56 15.63 11.49 -21.61
CA LEU A 56 16.75 11.43 -22.55
C LEU A 56 16.46 10.58 -23.78
N GLY A 57 15.41 9.77 -23.76
CA GLY A 57 14.96 8.93 -24.86
C GLY A 57 13.60 9.34 -25.41
N VAL A 58 13.34 9.01 -26.67
CA VAL A 58 12.04 9.20 -27.33
C VAL A 58 10.99 8.32 -26.63
N ASP A 59 9.78 8.84 -26.48
CA ASP A 59 8.65 8.09 -25.90
C ASP A 59 8.30 6.90 -26.81
N PRO A 60 8.35 5.65 -26.29
CA PRO A 60 7.94 4.48 -27.07
C PRO A 60 6.47 4.50 -27.52
N MET A 61 5.67 5.39 -26.91
CA MET A 61 4.23 5.54 -27.20
C MET A 61 3.92 6.85 -27.93
N ILE A 62 4.92 7.53 -28.53
CA ILE A 62 4.76 8.85 -29.17
C ILE A 62 3.67 8.87 -30.24
N GLU A 63 3.50 7.77 -30.96
CA GLU A 63 2.47 7.66 -31.99
C GLU A 63 1.04 7.87 -31.45
N LYS A 64 0.83 7.65 -30.16
CA LYS A 64 -0.47 7.90 -29.49
C LYS A 64 -0.69 9.36 -29.12
N TYR A 65 0.37 10.14 -29.11
CA TYR A 65 0.36 11.54 -28.65
C TYR A 65 1.18 12.43 -29.58
N PRO A 66 0.84 12.51 -30.89
CA PRO A 66 1.65 13.21 -31.90
C PRO A 66 1.78 14.72 -31.64
N GLU A 67 0.92 15.28 -30.79
CA GLU A 67 0.89 16.70 -30.46
C GLU A 67 1.84 17.07 -29.30
N ILE A 68 2.48 16.07 -28.67
CA ILE A 68 3.30 16.26 -27.48
C ILE A 68 4.76 15.91 -27.81
N SER A 69 5.70 16.72 -27.29
CA SER A 69 7.12 16.40 -27.45
C SER A 69 7.44 15.02 -26.83
N PRO A 70 8.20 14.16 -27.52
CA PRO A 70 8.56 12.82 -27.06
C PRO A 70 9.44 12.81 -25.80
N TYR A 71 9.99 13.95 -25.42
CA TYR A 71 10.94 14.11 -24.31
C TYR A 71 10.29 14.71 -23.04
N ILE A 72 9.01 15.05 -23.07
CA ILE A 72 8.34 15.69 -21.94
C ILE A 72 8.03 14.66 -20.83
N TYR A 73 8.45 14.96 -19.59
CA TYR A 73 8.06 14.21 -18.41
C TYR A 73 6.65 14.63 -17.95
N CYS A 74 5.76 13.66 -17.80
CA CYS A 74 4.41 13.83 -17.25
C CYS A 74 3.62 14.98 -17.89
N HIS A 75 3.75 15.21 -19.19
CA HIS A 75 3.07 16.30 -19.92
C HIS A 75 3.25 17.67 -19.26
N ASN A 76 4.41 17.93 -18.64
CA ASN A 76 4.68 19.12 -17.81
C ASN A 76 3.76 19.29 -16.59
N ASN A 77 3.11 18.21 -16.14
CA ASN A 77 2.24 18.23 -14.97
C ASN A 77 2.59 17.12 -13.96
N PRO A 78 3.80 17.13 -13.36
CA PRO A 78 4.26 16.10 -12.44
C PRO A 78 3.57 16.13 -11.08
N ILE A 79 2.73 17.14 -10.80
CA ILE A 79 1.91 17.20 -9.58
C ILE A 79 0.74 16.22 -9.66
N VAL A 80 0.12 16.10 -10.84
CA VAL A 80 -1.09 15.29 -11.07
C VAL A 80 -0.74 13.96 -11.70
N LEU A 81 0.29 13.92 -12.54
CA LEU A 81 0.69 12.75 -13.33
C LEU A 81 1.96 12.11 -12.79
N ILE A 82 2.03 10.81 -12.88
CA ILE A 82 3.25 10.02 -12.70
C ILE A 82 3.45 9.14 -13.91
N ASP A 83 4.69 8.94 -14.33
CA ASP A 83 5.04 7.91 -15.29
C ASP A 83 5.67 6.74 -14.55
N PRO A 84 5.00 5.59 -14.51
CA PRO A 84 5.44 4.49 -13.66
C PRO A 84 6.52 3.61 -14.27
N ASP A 85 6.65 3.60 -15.60
CA ASP A 85 7.51 2.69 -16.33
C ASP A 85 8.27 3.37 -17.49
N GLY A 86 8.21 4.69 -17.56
CA GLY A 86 8.87 5.47 -18.61
C GLY A 86 8.21 5.34 -19.97
N ARG A 87 6.91 4.96 -20.02
CA ARG A 87 6.16 4.80 -21.29
C ARG A 87 4.94 5.69 -21.39
N GLN A 88 4.24 5.88 -20.28
CA GLN A 88 3.00 6.64 -20.29
C GLN A 88 2.68 7.22 -18.92
N SER A 89 2.50 8.53 -18.87
CA SER A 89 2.02 9.22 -17.68
C SER A 89 0.58 8.84 -17.36
N LYS A 90 0.30 8.61 -16.07
CA LYS A 90 -1.02 8.23 -15.58
C LYS A 90 -1.38 9.04 -14.35
N VAL A 91 -2.64 9.41 -14.23
CA VAL A 91 -3.19 9.93 -12.99
C VAL A 91 -3.26 8.77 -11.99
N PRO A 92 -2.63 8.88 -10.81
CA PRO A 92 -2.83 7.88 -9.77
C PRO A 92 -4.33 7.79 -9.43
N PRO A 93 -4.89 6.59 -9.21
CA PRO A 93 -6.28 6.46 -8.85
C PRO A 93 -6.58 7.23 -7.57
N THR A 94 -7.66 7.99 -7.57
CA THR A 94 -8.15 8.64 -6.35
C THR A 94 -8.73 7.59 -5.39
N ILE A 95 -8.84 7.94 -4.11
CA ILE A 95 -9.47 7.07 -3.10
C ILE A 95 -10.90 6.70 -3.53
N ILE A 96 -11.63 7.64 -4.12
CA ILE A 96 -13.00 7.41 -4.63
C ILE A 96 -12.98 6.35 -5.74
N GLN A 97 -12.09 6.46 -6.73
CA GLN A 97 -11.99 5.48 -7.81
C GLN A 97 -11.61 4.08 -7.32
N ILE A 98 -10.73 4.00 -6.32
CA ILE A 98 -10.34 2.72 -5.69
C ILE A 98 -11.57 2.07 -5.03
N ILE A 99 -12.34 2.85 -4.29
CA ILE A 99 -13.54 2.36 -3.59
C ILE A 99 -14.66 2.01 -4.56
N ASP A 100 -14.93 2.84 -5.55
CA ASP A 100 -15.96 2.57 -6.56
C ASP A 100 -15.62 1.29 -7.33
N TYR A 101 -14.34 1.09 -7.72
CA TYR A 101 -13.91 -0.15 -8.35
C TYR A 101 -14.10 -1.35 -7.41
N GLY A 102 -13.66 -1.26 -6.16
CA GLY A 102 -13.77 -2.34 -5.19
C GLY A 102 -15.23 -2.70 -4.88
N THR A 103 -16.08 -1.71 -4.66
CA THR A 103 -17.51 -1.91 -4.33
C THR A 103 -18.31 -2.47 -5.51
N LYS A 104 -18.00 -2.04 -6.72
CA LYS A 104 -18.64 -2.55 -7.96
C LYS A 104 -18.28 -4.01 -8.24
N ASN A 105 -17.02 -4.40 -7.99
CA ASN A 105 -16.49 -5.69 -8.43
C ASN A 105 -16.37 -6.73 -7.32
N SER A 106 -16.59 -6.38 -6.05
CA SER A 106 -16.55 -7.33 -4.92
C SER A 106 -17.61 -7.06 -3.88
N LYS A 107 -18.55 -8.01 -3.72
CA LYS A 107 -19.52 -7.99 -2.62
C LYS A 107 -18.84 -8.03 -1.26
N LYS A 108 -17.71 -8.74 -1.16
CA LYS A 108 -16.93 -8.81 0.07
C LYS A 108 -16.32 -7.46 0.43
N PHE A 109 -15.77 -6.74 -0.54
CA PHE A 109 -15.26 -5.38 -0.32
C PHE A 109 -16.37 -4.42 0.14
N SER A 110 -17.54 -4.44 -0.52
CA SER A 110 -18.70 -3.66 -0.12
C SER A 110 -19.15 -3.95 1.33
N SER A 111 -19.13 -5.23 1.75
CA SER A 111 -19.47 -5.59 3.12
C SER A 111 -18.43 -5.09 4.14
N LEU A 112 -17.16 -5.06 3.78
CA LEU A 112 -16.10 -4.52 4.63
C LEU A 112 -16.19 -3.00 4.79
N MET A 113 -16.54 -2.27 3.73
CA MET A 113 -16.81 -0.82 3.81
C MET A 113 -17.88 -0.52 4.85
N LYS A 114 -18.99 -1.28 4.84
CA LYS A 114 -20.07 -1.16 5.83
C LYS A 114 -19.59 -1.51 7.24
N ALA A 115 -18.89 -2.63 7.40
CA ALA A 115 -18.38 -3.08 8.70
C ALA A 115 -17.36 -2.11 9.30
N ALA A 116 -16.54 -1.47 8.46
CA ALA A 116 -15.58 -0.45 8.85
C ALA A 116 -16.22 0.94 9.08
N ASN A 117 -17.54 1.07 8.87
CA ASN A 117 -18.27 2.35 8.90
C ASN A 117 -17.63 3.42 7.98
N VAL A 118 -17.33 3.03 6.73
CA VAL A 118 -16.81 3.92 5.70
C VAL A 118 -17.86 4.10 4.62
N ASN A 119 -18.19 5.34 4.33
CA ASN A 119 -19.19 5.74 3.33
C ASN A 119 -18.77 7.03 2.59
N LYS A 120 -19.55 7.44 1.61
CA LYS A 120 -19.24 8.64 0.80
C LYS A 120 -19.08 9.92 1.61
N ALA A 121 -19.80 10.04 2.74
CA ALA A 121 -19.75 11.25 3.56
C ALA A 121 -18.46 11.35 4.40
N ASN A 122 -17.88 10.22 4.82
CA ASN A 122 -16.71 10.23 5.72
C ASN A 122 -15.42 9.71 5.07
N ILE A 123 -15.46 9.32 3.80
CA ILE A 123 -14.33 8.69 3.11
C ILE A 123 -13.03 9.52 3.21
N ASN A 124 -13.10 10.81 2.96
CA ASN A 124 -11.94 11.70 2.94
C ASN A 124 -11.38 12.00 4.35
N SER A 125 -12.22 11.87 5.38
CA SER A 125 -11.78 11.98 6.77
C SER A 125 -11.21 10.68 7.31
N VAL A 126 -11.61 9.54 6.75
CA VAL A 126 -11.21 8.21 7.23
C VAL A 126 -10.01 7.65 6.47
N ILE A 127 -9.95 7.87 5.15
CA ILE A 127 -8.92 7.28 4.28
C ILE A 127 -8.15 8.40 3.60
N ARG A 128 -6.82 8.31 3.66
CA ARG A 128 -5.91 9.25 2.98
C ARG A 128 -4.72 8.52 2.38
N PHE A 129 -4.07 9.15 1.42
CA PHE A 129 -2.76 8.69 0.97
C PHE A 129 -1.68 9.09 1.99
N GLY A 130 -0.72 8.20 2.19
CA GLY A 130 0.40 8.39 3.09
C GLY A 130 1.64 7.64 2.60
N ASN A 131 2.70 7.69 3.39
CA ASN A 131 3.97 7.05 3.06
C ASN A 131 3.96 5.54 3.32
N GLU A 132 3.03 5.07 4.14
CA GLU A 132 2.85 3.66 4.46
C GLU A 132 1.39 3.25 4.33
N THR A 133 1.14 1.94 4.28
CA THR A 133 -0.21 1.39 4.33
C THR A 133 -0.46 0.87 5.74
N SER A 134 -1.34 1.53 6.47
CA SER A 134 -1.62 1.23 7.88
C SER A 134 -2.99 1.74 8.32
N THR A 135 -3.49 1.18 9.41
CA THR A 135 -4.67 1.69 10.14
C THR A 135 -4.26 2.12 11.53
N ASP A 136 -4.54 3.36 11.87
CA ASP A 136 -4.35 3.86 13.23
C ASP A 136 -5.25 3.10 14.21
N PRO A 137 -4.71 2.40 15.20
CA PRO A 137 -5.48 1.56 16.11
C PRO A 137 -6.39 2.35 17.05
N ILE A 138 -6.11 3.63 17.28
CA ILE A 138 -6.86 4.51 18.19
C ILE A 138 -7.97 5.21 17.43
N THR A 139 -7.65 5.93 16.38
CA THR A 139 -8.61 6.73 15.59
C THR A 139 -9.33 5.89 14.55
N GLY A 140 -8.68 4.81 14.08
CA GLY A 140 -9.13 3.99 12.97
C GLY A 140 -8.97 4.67 11.61
N HIS A 141 -8.21 5.79 11.50
CA HIS A 141 -7.87 6.37 10.23
C HIS A 141 -7.00 5.42 9.44
N ILE A 142 -7.24 5.36 8.15
CA ILE A 142 -6.52 4.49 7.21
C ILE A 142 -5.59 5.35 6.36
N GLN A 143 -4.33 4.95 6.28
CA GLN A 143 -3.38 5.43 5.28
C GLN A 143 -3.15 4.34 4.25
N ILE A 144 -3.01 4.71 2.97
CA ILE A 144 -2.58 3.81 1.91
C ILE A 144 -1.51 4.49 1.07
N THR A 145 -0.47 3.75 0.73
CA THR A 145 0.55 4.24 -0.20
C THR A 145 -0.02 4.37 -1.60
N LYS A 146 0.36 5.42 -2.34
CA LYS A 146 -0.06 5.58 -3.74
C LYS A 146 0.46 4.42 -4.60
N ASP A 147 -0.37 3.92 -5.49
CA ASP A 147 0.00 2.96 -6.54
C ASP A 147 -0.92 3.18 -7.75
N LYS A 148 -0.39 3.04 -8.96
CA LYS A 148 -1.15 3.20 -10.20
C LYS A 148 -2.15 2.07 -10.48
N ARG A 149 -1.97 0.91 -9.82
CA ARG A 149 -2.77 -0.29 -10.05
C ARG A 149 -3.98 -0.28 -9.13
N VAL A 150 -5.15 0.12 -9.65
CA VAL A 150 -6.41 0.18 -8.87
C VAL A 150 -6.69 -1.12 -8.13
N LYS A 151 -6.56 -2.28 -8.82
CA LYS A 151 -6.79 -3.59 -8.19
C LYS A 151 -5.88 -3.82 -6.97
N PHE A 152 -4.60 -3.46 -7.07
CA PHE A 152 -3.65 -3.59 -5.97
C PHE A 152 -4.00 -2.67 -4.80
N GLN A 153 -4.45 -1.44 -5.09
CA GLN A 153 -4.92 -0.51 -4.07
C GLN A 153 -6.16 -1.04 -3.34
N VAL A 154 -7.10 -1.67 -4.08
CA VAL A 154 -8.27 -2.32 -3.47
C VAL A 154 -7.84 -3.42 -2.50
N ILE A 155 -6.83 -4.23 -2.87
CA ILE A 155 -6.32 -5.30 -2.00
C ILE A 155 -5.65 -4.73 -0.73
N LYS A 156 -4.82 -3.68 -0.86
CA LYS A 156 -4.23 -2.99 0.30
C LYS A 156 -5.33 -2.46 1.21
N LEU A 157 -6.29 -1.73 0.65
CA LEU A 157 -7.39 -1.16 1.41
C LEU A 157 -8.27 -2.21 2.08
N THR A 158 -8.43 -3.40 1.48
CA THR A 158 -9.18 -4.52 2.06
C THR A 158 -8.63 -4.94 3.43
N HIS A 159 -7.32 -5.03 3.57
CA HIS A 159 -6.67 -5.37 4.84
C HIS A 159 -6.97 -4.29 5.89
N GLU A 160 -6.77 -3.03 5.55
CA GLU A 160 -6.95 -1.91 6.46
C GLU A 160 -8.42 -1.70 6.86
N LEU A 161 -9.36 -1.92 5.96
CA LEU A 161 -10.79 -1.95 6.28
C LEU A 161 -11.13 -3.08 7.28
N THR A 162 -10.45 -4.23 7.17
CA THR A 162 -10.62 -5.32 8.14
C THR A 162 -10.09 -4.93 9.50
N ASN A 163 -8.93 -4.30 9.59
CA ASN A 163 -8.35 -3.80 10.84
C ASN A 163 -9.27 -2.75 11.48
N ARG A 164 -9.76 -1.78 10.70
CA ARG A 164 -10.72 -0.79 11.18
C ARG A 164 -12.04 -1.41 11.66
N ALA A 165 -12.59 -2.38 10.94
CA ALA A 165 -13.80 -3.10 11.36
C ALA A 165 -13.60 -3.87 12.69
N ASN A 166 -12.39 -4.31 12.99
CA ASN A 166 -12.02 -4.99 14.23
C ASN A 166 -11.46 -4.05 15.32
N LYS A 167 -11.50 -2.72 15.12
CA LYS A 167 -10.97 -1.73 16.07
C LYS A 167 -11.43 -1.96 17.52
N ALA A 168 -12.69 -2.24 17.73
CA ALA A 168 -13.22 -2.52 19.07
C ALA A 168 -12.57 -3.76 19.72
N LYS A 169 -12.31 -4.82 18.94
CA LYS A 169 -11.62 -6.02 19.42
C LYS A 169 -10.16 -5.74 19.74
N LEU A 170 -9.49 -4.93 18.91
CA LEU A 170 -8.12 -4.48 19.13
C LEU A 170 -8.01 -3.66 20.42
N ALA A 171 -8.88 -2.65 20.59
CA ALA A 171 -8.93 -1.81 21.77
C ALA A 171 -9.20 -2.64 23.05
N LYS A 172 -10.15 -3.59 22.98
CA LYS A 172 -10.42 -4.49 24.10
C LYS A 172 -9.20 -5.35 24.46
N ALA A 173 -8.55 -5.96 23.48
CA ALA A 173 -7.35 -6.76 23.72
C ALA A 173 -6.22 -5.94 24.35
N THR A 174 -6.03 -4.70 23.88
CA THR A 174 -5.04 -3.75 24.42
C THR A 174 -5.35 -3.37 25.87
N ASN A 175 -6.62 -3.05 26.18
CA ASN A 175 -7.05 -2.74 27.54
C ASN A 175 -6.93 -3.96 28.46
N ASP A 176 -7.29 -5.15 27.98
CA ASP A 176 -7.22 -6.38 28.78
C ASP A 176 -5.76 -6.73 29.14
N VAL A 177 -4.79 -6.52 28.21
CA VAL A 177 -3.37 -6.76 28.53
C VAL A 177 -2.78 -5.67 29.43
N ALA A 178 -3.16 -4.41 29.23
CA ALA A 178 -2.75 -3.29 30.10
C ALA A 178 -3.21 -3.52 31.54
N ASN A 179 -4.44 -3.93 31.73
CA ASN A 179 -5.03 -4.22 33.05
C ASN A 179 -4.69 -5.62 33.59
N LYS A 180 -3.71 -6.30 33.00
CA LYS A 180 -3.23 -7.64 33.40
C LYS A 180 -4.33 -8.74 33.39
N LYS A 181 -5.46 -8.52 32.71
CA LYS A 181 -6.55 -9.50 32.55
C LYS A 181 -6.18 -10.66 31.63
N ILE A 182 -5.28 -10.42 30.67
CA ILE A 182 -4.73 -11.44 29.76
C ILE A 182 -3.20 -11.36 29.74
N SER A 183 -2.56 -12.48 29.40
CA SER A 183 -1.09 -12.49 29.20
C SER A 183 -0.71 -11.87 27.84
N PRO A 184 0.56 -11.41 27.67
CA PRO A 184 1.07 -10.93 26.39
C PRO A 184 0.96 -11.96 25.25
N GLU A 185 1.03 -13.26 25.58
CA GLU A 185 0.88 -14.36 24.64
C GLU A 185 -0.57 -14.48 24.14
N VAL A 186 -1.54 -14.32 25.02
CA VAL A 186 -2.98 -14.28 24.68
C VAL A 186 -3.31 -13.03 23.87
N TYR A 187 -2.72 -11.88 24.22
CA TYR A 187 -2.82 -10.66 23.43
C TYR A 187 -2.30 -10.89 21.99
N ALA A 188 -1.08 -11.40 21.86
CA ALA A 188 -0.48 -11.70 20.55
C ALA A 188 -1.38 -12.63 19.71
N LYS A 189 -1.95 -13.67 20.32
CA LYS A 189 -2.88 -14.59 19.63
C LYS A 189 -4.10 -13.84 19.08
N LYS A 190 -4.72 -12.96 19.87
CA LYS A 190 -5.88 -12.18 19.43
C LYS A 190 -5.55 -11.23 18.27
N ILE A 191 -4.39 -10.57 18.30
CA ILE A 191 -3.93 -9.72 17.18
C ILE A 191 -3.70 -10.54 15.92
N MET A 192 -3.00 -11.67 16.04
CA MET A 192 -2.74 -12.57 14.90
C MET A 192 -4.02 -13.13 14.27
N GLU A 193 -5.09 -13.34 15.04
CA GLU A 193 -6.39 -13.72 14.50
C GLU A 193 -7.02 -12.62 13.63
N ILE A 194 -6.85 -11.35 14.01
CA ILE A 194 -7.34 -10.21 13.23
C ILE A 194 -6.52 -10.06 11.94
N GLU A 195 -5.19 -10.19 12.01
CA GLU A 195 -4.31 -10.16 10.84
C GLU A 195 -4.66 -11.29 9.85
N LEU A 196 -4.95 -12.49 10.37
CA LEU A 196 -5.39 -13.61 9.54
C LEU A 196 -6.73 -13.30 8.84
N ASP A 197 -7.66 -12.64 9.52
CA ASP A 197 -8.91 -12.19 8.91
C ASP A 197 -8.66 -11.19 7.77
N GLY A 198 -7.68 -10.29 7.93
CA GLY A 198 -7.23 -9.38 6.90
C GLY A 198 -6.74 -10.12 5.65
N GLN A 199 -5.85 -11.09 5.83
CA GLN A 199 -5.32 -11.92 4.74
C GLN A 199 -6.41 -12.73 4.04
N ILE A 200 -7.32 -13.35 4.79
CA ILE A 200 -8.46 -14.09 4.23
C ILE A 200 -9.34 -13.17 3.38
N ASN A 201 -9.62 -11.97 3.87
CA ASN A 201 -10.45 -11.00 3.14
C ASN A 201 -9.75 -10.50 1.88
N GLN A 202 -8.42 -10.29 1.90
CA GLN A 202 -7.64 -9.97 0.70
C GLN A 202 -7.75 -11.06 -0.36
N ILE A 203 -7.64 -12.36 -0.01
CA ILE A 203 -7.80 -13.47 -0.96
C ILE A 203 -9.21 -13.48 -1.56
N LYS A 204 -10.26 -13.27 -0.74
CA LYS A 204 -11.64 -13.23 -1.21
C LYS A 204 -11.88 -12.10 -2.19
N VAL A 205 -11.43 -10.90 -1.85
CA VAL A 205 -11.55 -9.73 -2.73
C VAL A 205 -10.70 -9.90 -3.99
N ALA A 206 -9.46 -10.42 -3.87
CA ALA A 206 -8.59 -10.70 -5.02
C ALA A 206 -9.25 -11.67 -6.01
N ALA A 207 -9.91 -12.72 -5.52
CA ALA A 207 -10.65 -13.66 -6.34
C ALA A 207 -11.87 -13.02 -7.02
N ASP A 208 -12.57 -12.12 -6.32
CA ASP A 208 -13.74 -11.42 -6.88
C ASP A 208 -13.33 -10.46 -8.02
N ILE A 209 -12.21 -9.73 -7.86
CA ILE A 209 -11.75 -8.74 -8.85
C ILE A 209 -10.77 -9.30 -9.89
N GLY A 210 -10.47 -10.61 -9.85
CA GLY A 210 -9.50 -11.25 -10.74
C GLY A 210 -8.10 -10.67 -10.61
N PHE A 211 -7.62 -10.49 -9.36
CA PHE A 211 -6.29 -10.00 -9.07
C PHE A 211 -5.32 -11.15 -8.79
N GLN A 212 -4.08 -10.99 -9.27
CA GLN A 212 -2.96 -11.88 -8.98
C GLN A 212 -1.78 -11.01 -8.53
N TYR A 213 -1.05 -11.45 -7.50
CA TYR A 213 0.17 -10.80 -7.07
C TYR A 213 1.28 -11.05 -8.09
N PRO A 214 2.06 -10.04 -8.48
CA PRO A 214 3.21 -10.23 -9.36
C PRO A 214 4.33 -10.98 -8.63
N GLY A 215 5.19 -11.62 -9.40
CA GLY A 215 6.38 -12.32 -8.90
C GLY A 215 6.15 -13.80 -8.57
N GLU A 216 7.22 -14.57 -8.76
CA GLU A 216 7.24 -16.02 -8.55
C GLU A 216 7.04 -16.41 -7.07
N GLU A 217 7.51 -15.57 -6.16
CA GLU A 217 7.36 -15.73 -4.71
C GLU A 217 5.88 -15.78 -4.29
N ASN A 218 4.99 -15.23 -5.09
CA ASN A 218 3.56 -15.17 -4.82
C ASN A 218 2.76 -16.36 -5.39
N LYS A 219 3.40 -17.37 -5.95
CA LYS A 219 2.73 -18.55 -6.55
C LYS A 219 1.73 -19.20 -5.60
N ARG A 220 2.11 -19.40 -4.33
CA ARG A 220 1.25 -20.05 -3.33
C ARG A 220 -0.03 -19.23 -3.09
N ILE A 221 0.08 -17.93 -2.88
CA ILE A 221 -1.08 -17.07 -2.65
C ILE A 221 -1.97 -16.97 -3.89
N ASN A 222 -1.36 -16.87 -5.08
CA ASN A 222 -2.08 -16.84 -6.34
C ASN A 222 -2.84 -18.14 -6.60
N SER A 223 -2.27 -19.30 -6.28
CA SER A 223 -2.96 -20.59 -6.32
C SER A 223 -4.17 -20.62 -5.39
N LEU A 224 -4.06 -20.10 -4.18
CA LEU A 224 -5.20 -19.98 -3.25
C LEU A 224 -6.30 -19.07 -3.79
N ILE A 225 -5.94 -17.93 -4.40
CA ILE A 225 -6.89 -17.01 -5.03
C ILE A 225 -7.64 -17.71 -6.16
N GLN A 226 -6.93 -18.44 -7.04
CA GLN A 226 -7.53 -19.19 -8.14
C GLN A 226 -8.47 -20.30 -7.65
N ASN A 227 -8.01 -21.08 -6.65
CA ASN A 227 -8.82 -22.16 -6.06
C ASN A 227 -10.09 -21.60 -5.41
N TYR A 228 -9.97 -20.51 -4.64
CA TYR A 228 -11.12 -19.85 -4.04
C TYR A 228 -12.05 -19.22 -5.09
N SER A 229 -11.51 -18.70 -6.20
CA SER A 229 -12.32 -18.21 -7.31
C SER A 229 -13.22 -19.29 -7.91
N LYS A 230 -12.68 -20.52 -8.06
CA LYS A 230 -13.41 -21.70 -8.59
C LYS A 230 -14.38 -22.28 -7.56
N ASN A 231 -14.00 -22.31 -6.30
CA ASN A 231 -14.81 -22.89 -5.22
C ASN A 231 -14.83 -21.97 -4.00
N LYS A 232 -15.90 -21.21 -3.83
CA LYS A 232 -16.10 -20.26 -2.72
C LYS A 232 -16.29 -20.94 -1.34
N ASN A 233 -16.49 -22.27 -1.30
CA ASN A 233 -16.67 -23.02 -0.04
C ASN A 233 -15.35 -23.47 0.59
N ILE A 234 -14.18 -23.15 0.01
CA ILE A 234 -12.89 -23.46 0.58
C ILE A 234 -12.72 -22.75 1.92
N ASN A 235 -12.38 -23.52 2.95
CA ASN A 235 -12.09 -22.98 4.27
C ASN A 235 -10.66 -22.40 4.32
N LEU A 236 -10.52 -21.13 3.92
CA LEU A 236 -9.23 -20.43 3.90
C LEU A 236 -8.58 -20.36 5.28
N ARG A 237 -9.36 -20.25 6.37
CA ARG A 237 -8.83 -20.20 7.74
C ARG A 237 -8.12 -21.50 8.15
N LYS A 238 -8.58 -22.65 7.62
CA LYS A 238 -7.94 -23.95 7.87
C LYS A 238 -6.62 -24.11 7.09
N ILE A 239 -6.53 -23.45 5.92
CA ILE A 239 -5.34 -23.54 5.03
C ILE A 239 -4.28 -22.52 5.43
N LEU A 240 -4.69 -21.32 5.84
CA LEU A 240 -3.81 -20.24 6.27
C LEU A 240 -3.53 -20.37 7.75
N SER A 241 -2.27 -20.57 8.10
CA SER A 241 -1.81 -20.45 9.48
C SER A 241 -1.47 -19.00 9.79
N PRO A 242 -1.71 -18.49 11.01
CA PRO A 242 -1.23 -17.20 11.43
C PRO A 242 0.29 -17.12 11.24
N ASN A 243 0.78 -15.97 10.77
CA ASN A 243 2.21 -15.77 10.57
C ASN A 243 2.95 -15.81 11.93
N THR A 244 3.60 -16.93 12.22
CA THR A 244 4.28 -17.17 13.49
C THR A 244 5.50 -16.29 13.70
N SER A 245 6.09 -15.73 12.62
CA SER A 245 7.21 -14.78 12.74
C SER A 245 6.81 -13.49 13.46
N LEU A 246 5.59 -13.00 13.25
CA LEU A 246 5.04 -11.81 13.91
C LEU A 246 4.66 -12.04 15.38
N ARG A 247 4.56 -13.29 15.81
CA ARG A 247 4.13 -13.61 17.18
C ARG A 247 5.05 -13.02 18.24
N LYS A 248 6.37 -13.04 18.02
CA LYS A 248 7.36 -12.48 18.94
C LYS A 248 7.19 -10.96 19.09
N ASP A 249 6.92 -10.27 17.99
CA ASP A 249 6.74 -8.83 17.97
C ASP A 249 5.44 -8.43 18.71
N TYR A 250 4.34 -9.14 18.49
CA TYR A 250 3.10 -8.89 19.22
C TYR A 250 3.20 -9.22 20.71
N ILE A 251 3.97 -10.25 21.10
CA ILE A 251 4.26 -10.51 22.51
C ILE A 251 5.06 -9.34 23.12
N LYS A 252 6.07 -8.82 22.41
CA LYS A 252 6.85 -7.65 22.83
C LYS A 252 5.97 -6.41 22.99
N GLN A 253 5.06 -6.16 22.04
CA GLN A 253 4.07 -5.08 22.14
C GLN A 253 3.18 -5.25 23.37
N GLY A 254 2.62 -6.43 23.60
CA GLY A 254 1.80 -6.73 24.77
C GLY A 254 2.53 -6.50 26.10
N LYS A 255 3.82 -6.88 26.16
CA LYS A 255 4.68 -6.60 27.34
C LYS A 255 4.91 -5.09 27.53
N ALA A 256 5.09 -4.34 26.44
CA ALA A 256 5.28 -2.88 26.52
C ALA A 256 4.01 -2.15 26.98
N VAL A 257 2.84 -2.56 26.47
CA VAL A 257 1.53 -2.02 26.91
C VAL A 257 1.25 -2.33 28.38
N ARG A 258 1.62 -3.51 28.86
CA ARG A 258 1.41 -3.94 30.27
C ARG A 258 2.28 -3.18 31.28
N LYS A 259 3.39 -2.58 30.84
CA LYS A 259 4.30 -1.80 31.70
C LYS A 259 3.89 -0.34 31.84
N ARG A 260 3.02 0.18 30.98
CA ARG A 260 2.40 1.51 31.08
C ARG A 260 1.20 1.48 32.00
#